data_efb7615d9e4006778c2c2a0984e5b5c6
#
_entry.id   efb7615d9e4006778c2c2a0984e5b5c6
#
_cell.length_a   1.000
_cell.length_b   1.000
_cell.length_c   1.000
_cell.angle_alpha   90.00
_cell.angle_beta   90.00
_cell.angle_gamma   90.00
#
_symmetry.space_group_name_H-M   'P 1'
#
loop_
_entity.id
_entity.type
_entity.pdbx_description
1 polymer ?
#
loop_
_entity_poly.entity_id
_entity_poly.type
_entity_poly.pdbx_seq_one_letter_code
_entity_poly.pdbx_strand_id
1 'polypeptide(L)'
;IDFKGGGMVNQFKELPHLMGAITNIDGKEINRSLKSIKAELQKRQRLFADADVNHIDKYIRKFKSGDVKIPLPHLIIIVDEFAELKAEQPEFMKELISAARIGRSLGVHLILATQKPSGVVDEQIWSNSRFKLCLKVQSQEDSNEVLKSPLAAEIKEPGRAYLQVGNNEIFELFQSAYSGA
;
A
#
# COMPACT_ATOMS: atom_id res chain seq x y z
N ILE A 1 -3.51 7.99 -3.40
CA ILE A 1 -4.12 7.91 -4.74
C ILE A 1 -5.61 7.67 -4.50
N ASP A 2 -6.45 8.64 -4.84
CA ASP A 2 -7.89 8.62 -4.62
C ASP A 2 -8.60 9.09 -5.89
N PHE A 3 -9.19 8.17 -6.64
CA PHE A 3 -9.85 8.47 -7.91
C PHE A 3 -11.35 8.82 -7.76
N LYS A 4 -11.90 8.75 -6.56
CA LYS A 4 -13.31 9.07 -6.27
C LYS A 4 -13.55 10.55 -5.94
N GLY A 5 -12.78 11.46 -6.52
CA GLY A 5 -13.00 12.91 -6.38
C GLY A 5 -12.27 13.57 -5.21
N GLY A 6 -11.27 12.90 -4.63
CA GLY A 6 -10.36 13.50 -3.66
C GLY A 6 -10.94 13.71 -2.26
N GLY A 7 -12.08 13.10 -1.94
CA GLY A 7 -12.72 13.25 -0.63
C GLY A 7 -11.85 12.77 0.53
N MET A 8 -11.18 11.63 0.37
CA MET A 8 -10.24 11.10 1.34
C MET A 8 -9.03 12.02 1.49
N VAL A 9 -8.42 12.42 0.38
CA VAL A 9 -7.20 13.26 0.38
C VAL A 9 -7.42 14.58 1.07
N ASN A 10 -8.61 15.18 0.91
CA ASN A 10 -8.93 16.47 1.52
C ASN A 10 -8.85 16.43 3.05
N GLN A 11 -9.16 15.30 3.67
CA GLN A 11 -9.08 15.12 5.13
C GLN A 11 -7.63 15.08 5.65
N PHE A 12 -6.67 14.77 4.79
CA PHE A 12 -5.26 14.62 5.16
C PHE A 12 -4.37 15.78 4.73
N LYS A 13 -4.92 16.83 4.11
CA LYS A 13 -4.15 17.98 3.58
C LYS A 13 -3.28 18.66 4.63
N GLU A 14 -3.77 18.73 5.87
CA GLU A 14 -3.07 19.37 6.98
C GLU A 14 -1.99 18.50 7.63
N LEU A 15 -1.86 17.24 7.21
CA LEU A 15 -0.84 16.36 7.76
C LEU A 15 0.55 16.71 7.21
N PRO A 16 1.54 16.98 8.09
CA PRO A 16 2.90 17.30 7.67
C PRO A 16 3.60 16.15 6.95
N HIS A 17 3.05 14.93 7.04
CA HIS A 17 3.57 13.73 6.41
C HIS A 17 3.06 13.52 4.98
N LEU A 18 2.05 14.29 4.53
CA LEU A 18 1.50 14.14 3.19
C LEU A 18 2.48 14.70 2.15
N MET A 19 3.05 13.80 1.35
CA MET A 19 4.02 14.16 0.29
C MET A 19 3.35 14.56 -1.02
N GLY A 20 2.16 14.07 -1.28
CA GLY A 20 1.41 14.35 -2.50
C GLY A 20 0.13 13.54 -2.60
N ALA A 21 -0.72 13.94 -3.50
CA ALA A 21 -2.00 13.31 -3.77
C ALA A 21 -2.24 13.23 -5.28
N ILE A 22 -2.82 12.12 -5.72
CA ILE A 22 -3.25 11.90 -7.09
C ILE A 22 -4.75 11.67 -7.03
N THR A 23 -5.51 12.60 -7.58
CA THR A 23 -6.98 12.60 -7.53
C THR A 23 -7.62 12.61 -8.92
N ASN A 24 -6.80 12.65 -9.95
CA ASN A 24 -7.24 12.66 -11.35
C ASN A 24 -6.59 11.50 -12.12
N ILE A 25 -7.39 10.83 -12.94
CA ILE A 25 -7.01 9.67 -13.76
C ILE A 25 -6.44 10.10 -15.13
N ASP A 26 -6.22 11.40 -15.35
CA ASP A 26 -5.66 11.79 -16.64
C ASP A 26 -4.27 11.15 -16.84
N GLY A 27 -4.03 10.64 -18.05
CA GLY A 27 -2.81 9.89 -18.34
C GLY A 27 -1.51 10.68 -18.16
N LYS A 28 -1.58 12.02 -18.11
CA LYS A 28 -0.40 12.87 -17.87
C LYS A 28 -0.01 12.87 -16.40
N GLU A 29 -0.97 13.03 -15.48
CA GLU A 29 -0.70 13.00 -14.04
C GLU A 29 -0.23 11.62 -13.59
N ILE A 30 -0.85 10.57 -14.08
CA ILE A 30 -0.46 9.20 -13.81
C ILE A 30 0.98 8.92 -14.25
N ASN A 31 1.34 9.30 -15.46
CA ASN A 31 2.70 9.10 -15.97
C ASN A 31 3.75 9.92 -15.19
N ARG A 32 3.41 11.14 -14.78
CA ARG A 32 4.29 11.96 -13.92
C ARG A 32 4.49 11.32 -12.55
N SER A 33 3.43 10.82 -11.96
CA SER A 33 3.46 10.14 -10.66
C SER A 33 4.33 8.89 -10.71
N LEU A 34 4.19 8.06 -11.75
CA LEU A 34 5.01 6.88 -11.93
C LEU A 34 6.51 7.24 -12.11
N LYS A 35 6.80 8.28 -12.89
CA LYS A 35 8.18 8.79 -13.02
C LYS A 35 8.74 9.27 -11.69
N SER A 36 7.93 9.96 -10.88
CA SER A 36 8.33 10.44 -9.55
C SER A 36 8.63 9.29 -8.60
N ILE A 37 7.80 8.23 -8.59
CA ILE A 37 8.03 7.03 -7.78
C ILE A 37 9.32 6.33 -8.22
N LYS A 38 9.54 6.16 -9.52
CA LYS A 38 10.78 5.56 -10.05
C LYS A 38 12.02 6.38 -9.70
N ALA A 39 11.93 7.71 -9.79
CA ALA A 39 13.01 8.63 -9.41
C ALA A 39 13.34 8.55 -7.92
N GLU A 40 12.32 8.45 -7.06
CA GLU A 40 12.53 8.26 -5.62
C GLU A 40 13.21 6.91 -5.31
N LEU A 41 12.83 5.83 -5.98
CA LEU A 41 13.52 4.55 -5.84
C LEU A 41 15.00 4.65 -6.23
N GLN A 42 15.31 5.29 -7.36
CA GLN A 42 16.69 5.51 -7.81
C GLN A 42 17.49 6.36 -6.82
N LYS A 43 16.89 7.42 -6.29
CA LYS A 43 17.50 8.25 -5.24
C LYS A 43 17.84 7.43 -4.01
N ARG A 44 16.92 6.59 -3.53
CA ARG A 44 17.14 5.71 -2.38
C ARG A 44 18.26 4.70 -2.64
N GLN A 45 18.30 4.10 -3.83
CA GLN A 45 19.38 3.18 -4.21
C GLN A 45 20.76 3.85 -4.19
N ARG A 46 20.87 5.10 -4.69
CA ARG A 46 22.12 5.87 -4.62
C ARG A 46 22.54 6.15 -3.19
N LEU A 47 21.61 6.64 -2.36
CA LEU A 47 21.90 6.90 -0.95
C LEU A 47 22.32 5.63 -0.18
N PHE A 48 21.76 4.48 -0.54
CA PHE A 48 22.17 3.20 0.06
C PHE A 48 23.56 2.78 -0.39
N ALA A 49 23.87 2.94 -1.68
CA ALA A 49 25.21 2.67 -2.21
C ALA A 49 26.26 3.57 -1.56
N ASP A 50 26.00 4.87 -1.44
CA ASP A 50 26.89 5.84 -0.79
C ASP A 50 27.10 5.53 0.70
N ALA A 51 26.08 4.98 1.35
CA ALA A 51 26.12 4.60 2.76
C ALA A 51 26.60 3.16 2.99
N ASP A 52 26.87 2.38 1.96
CA ASP A 52 27.21 0.95 2.04
C ASP A 52 26.18 0.15 2.86
N VAL A 53 24.90 0.29 2.50
CA VAL A 53 23.79 -0.45 3.12
C VAL A 53 22.86 -1.03 2.05
N ASN A 54 22.08 -2.04 2.43
CA ASN A 54 21.14 -2.73 1.54
C ASN A 54 19.69 -2.73 2.06
N HIS A 55 19.43 -2.05 3.18
CA HIS A 55 18.10 -2.01 3.81
C HIS A 55 17.86 -0.70 4.53
N ILE A 56 16.61 -0.21 4.47
CA ILE A 56 16.22 1.06 5.07
C ILE A 56 16.54 1.15 6.57
N ASP A 57 16.35 0.07 7.32
CA ASP A 57 16.64 0.06 8.77
C ASP A 57 18.12 0.26 9.07
N LYS A 58 19.00 -0.25 8.21
CA LYS A 58 20.44 -0.02 8.33
C LYS A 58 20.80 1.44 8.03
N TYR A 59 20.16 2.01 7.02
CA TYR A 59 20.33 3.43 6.68
C TYR A 59 19.84 4.33 7.81
N ILE A 60 18.65 4.06 8.37
CA ILE A 60 18.09 4.83 9.49
C ILE A 60 19.02 4.74 10.73
N ARG A 61 19.61 3.58 10.98
CA ARG A 61 20.60 3.45 12.08
C ARG A 61 21.83 4.33 11.84
N LYS A 62 22.39 4.34 10.62
CA LYS A 62 23.50 5.22 10.26
C LYS A 62 23.13 6.71 10.32
N PHE A 63 21.90 7.07 10.01
CA PHE A 63 21.42 8.43 10.21
C PHE A 63 21.37 8.81 11.71
N LYS A 64 20.85 7.92 12.53
CA LYS A 64 20.78 8.15 14.00
C LYS A 64 22.14 8.21 14.66
N SER A 65 23.15 7.48 14.16
CA SER A 65 24.54 7.57 14.64
C SER A 65 25.31 8.78 14.09
N GLY A 66 24.75 9.48 13.10
CA GLY A 66 25.40 10.62 12.46
C GLY A 66 26.36 10.29 11.31
N ASP A 67 26.47 9.00 10.94
CA ASP A 67 27.34 8.55 9.84
C ASP A 67 26.84 9.04 8.46
N VAL A 68 25.52 9.21 8.32
CA VAL A 68 24.91 9.85 7.14
C VAL A 68 24.10 11.07 7.58
N LYS A 69 24.03 12.10 6.74
CA LYS A 69 23.41 13.38 7.06
C LYS A 69 22.02 13.58 6.49
N ILE A 70 21.65 12.78 5.49
CA ILE A 70 20.36 12.92 4.80
C ILE A 70 19.34 11.99 5.48
N PRO A 71 18.26 12.51 6.07
CA PRO A 71 17.20 11.66 6.60
C PRO A 71 16.46 10.96 5.46
N LEU A 72 16.11 9.69 5.66
CA LEU A 72 15.35 8.92 4.70
C LEU A 72 14.21 8.16 5.40
N PRO A 73 13.01 8.76 5.47
CA PRO A 73 11.85 8.10 6.07
C PRO A 73 11.28 7.02 5.17
N HIS A 74 10.47 6.14 5.75
CA HIS A 74 9.62 5.25 4.96
C HIS A 74 8.63 6.06 4.12
N LEU A 75 8.39 5.64 2.89
CA LEU A 75 7.36 6.17 2.00
C LEU A 75 6.22 5.16 1.92
N ILE A 76 5.01 5.60 2.28
CA ILE A 76 3.80 4.79 2.18
C ILE A 76 2.95 5.35 1.04
N ILE A 77 2.61 4.49 0.08
CA ILE A 77 1.72 4.81 -1.03
C ILE A 77 0.40 4.10 -0.77
N ILE A 78 -0.67 4.86 -0.62
CA ILE A 78 -2.02 4.34 -0.37
C ILE A 78 -2.84 4.51 -1.64
N VAL A 79 -3.45 3.43 -2.12
CA VAL A 79 -4.41 3.44 -3.22
C VAL A 79 -5.77 3.10 -2.64
N ASP A 80 -6.65 4.07 -2.61
CA ASP A 80 -8.05 3.88 -2.25
C ASP A 80 -8.82 3.38 -3.48
N GLU A 81 -9.53 2.28 -3.34
CA GLU A 81 -10.25 1.58 -4.41
C GLU A 81 -9.36 1.23 -5.63
N PHE A 82 -8.37 0.36 -5.39
CA PHE A 82 -7.47 -0.07 -6.47
C PHE A 82 -8.16 -0.85 -7.59
N ALA A 83 -9.37 -1.34 -7.38
CA ALA A 83 -10.17 -1.99 -8.41
C ALA A 83 -10.43 -1.05 -9.60
N GLU A 84 -10.78 0.19 -9.32
CA GLU A 84 -11.00 1.21 -10.35
C GLU A 84 -9.69 1.55 -11.07
N LEU A 85 -8.61 1.74 -10.31
CA LEU A 85 -7.29 2.01 -10.88
C LEU A 85 -6.85 0.87 -11.82
N LYS A 86 -7.04 -0.38 -11.41
CA LYS A 86 -6.69 -1.54 -12.22
C LYS A 86 -7.52 -1.63 -13.50
N ALA A 87 -8.81 -1.29 -13.43
CA ALA A 87 -9.71 -1.31 -14.59
C ALA A 87 -9.37 -0.23 -15.62
N GLU A 88 -9.11 0.99 -15.15
CA GLU A 88 -8.90 2.15 -16.03
C GLU A 88 -7.44 2.33 -16.46
N GLN A 89 -6.50 1.94 -15.61
CA GLN A 89 -5.07 2.13 -15.82
C GLN A 89 -4.27 0.85 -15.46
N PRO A 90 -4.49 -0.27 -16.17
CA PRO A 90 -3.90 -1.56 -15.81
C PRO A 90 -2.37 -1.55 -15.86
N GLU A 91 -1.76 -0.84 -16.81
CA GLU A 91 -0.30 -0.73 -16.92
C GLU A 91 0.29 0.09 -15.76
N PHE A 92 -0.38 1.17 -15.34
CA PHE A 92 0.06 1.92 -14.16
C PHE A 92 0.01 1.05 -12.90
N MET A 93 -1.06 0.29 -12.70
CA MET A 93 -1.19 -0.61 -11.56
C MET A 93 -0.09 -1.67 -11.53
N LYS A 94 0.20 -2.27 -12.66
CA LYS A 94 1.28 -3.25 -12.83
C LYS A 94 2.66 -2.67 -12.50
N GLU A 95 2.95 -1.48 -13.00
CA GLU A 95 4.19 -0.75 -12.73
C GLU A 95 4.30 -0.34 -11.26
N LEU A 96 3.20 0.06 -10.62
CA LEU A 96 3.15 0.42 -9.21
C LEU A 96 3.45 -0.79 -8.32
N ILE A 97 2.87 -1.95 -8.60
CA ILE A 97 3.15 -3.21 -7.89
C ILE A 97 4.62 -3.60 -8.05
N SER A 98 5.15 -3.49 -9.27
CA SER A 98 6.57 -3.77 -9.54
C SER A 98 7.49 -2.83 -8.77
N ALA A 99 7.19 -1.53 -8.74
CA ALA A 99 7.93 -0.54 -7.98
C ALA A 99 7.89 -0.81 -6.47
N ALA A 100 6.74 -1.21 -5.93
CA ALA A 100 6.60 -1.57 -4.52
C ALA A 100 7.42 -2.81 -4.14
N ARG A 101 7.46 -3.81 -5.02
CA ARG A 101 8.30 -5.01 -4.83
C ARG A 101 9.79 -4.67 -4.74
N ILE A 102 10.29 -3.83 -5.65
CA ILE A 102 11.68 -3.34 -5.64
C ILE A 102 11.91 -2.43 -4.42
N GLY A 103 10.94 -1.59 -4.10
CA GLY A 103 11.01 -0.60 -3.03
C GLY A 103 11.00 -1.16 -1.61
N ARG A 104 10.67 -2.43 -1.43
CA ARG A 104 10.52 -3.05 -0.10
C ARG A 104 11.76 -2.86 0.79
N SER A 105 12.93 -3.20 0.31
CA SER A 105 14.20 -2.99 1.05
C SER A 105 14.57 -1.51 1.18
N LEU A 106 14.09 -0.68 0.24
CA LEU A 106 14.32 0.76 0.20
C LEU A 106 13.37 1.56 1.09
N GLY A 107 12.45 0.89 1.81
CA GLY A 107 11.47 1.53 2.68
C GLY A 107 10.29 2.18 1.94
N VAL A 108 9.94 1.66 0.77
CA VAL A 108 8.73 2.06 0.03
C VAL A 108 7.67 0.97 0.16
N HIS A 109 6.50 1.34 0.65
CA HIS A 109 5.41 0.42 0.97
C HIS A 109 4.15 0.81 0.23
N LEU A 110 3.38 -0.19 -0.19
CA LEU A 110 2.11 -0.01 -0.90
C LEU A 110 0.96 -0.59 -0.06
N ILE A 111 -0.07 0.22 0.14
CA ILE A 111 -1.34 -0.20 0.75
C ILE A 111 -2.41 -0.13 -0.35
N LEU A 112 -3.00 -1.27 -0.67
CA LEU A 112 -4.09 -1.39 -1.63
C LEU A 112 -5.40 -1.61 -0.89
N ALA A 113 -6.35 -0.71 -1.06
CA ALA A 113 -7.69 -0.86 -0.53
C ALA A 113 -8.71 -1.06 -1.65
N THR A 114 -9.74 -1.86 -1.40
CA THR A 114 -10.87 -2.04 -2.30
C THR A 114 -12.11 -2.47 -1.53
N GLN A 115 -13.27 -2.06 -2.01
CA GLN A 115 -14.58 -2.51 -1.51
C GLN A 115 -15.05 -3.80 -2.19
N LYS A 116 -14.49 -4.12 -3.37
CA LYS A 116 -14.86 -5.32 -4.16
C LYS A 116 -13.59 -6.09 -4.53
N PRO A 117 -13.15 -7.04 -3.70
CA PRO A 117 -11.96 -7.82 -4.00
C PRO A 117 -12.18 -8.85 -5.12
N SER A 118 -13.41 -9.32 -5.30
CA SER A 118 -13.76 -10.35 -6.28
C SER A 118 -13.44 -9.93 -7.72
N GLY A 119 -12.68 -10.76 -8.43
CA GLY A 119 -12.22 -10.50 -9.79
C GLY A 119 -11.13 -9.42 -9.93
N VAL A 120 -10.68 -8.83 -8.84
CA VAL A 120 -9.68 -7.74 -8.84
C VAL A 120 -8.36 -8.18 -8.24
N VAL A 121 -8.41 -8.96 -7.16
CA VAL A 121 -7.22 -9.54 -6.51
C VAL A 121 -6.76 -10.73 -7.34
N ASP A 122 -5.80 -10.50 -8.22
CA ASP A 122 -5.15 -11.59 -8.95
C ASP A 122 -4.02 -12.23 -8.14
N GLU A 123 -3.50 -13.33 -8.66
CA GLU A 123 -2.44 -14.08 -7.98
C GLU A 123 -1.16 -13.25 -7.78
N GLN A 124 -0.87 -12.31 -8.68
CA GLN A 124 0.28 -11.41 -8.55
C GLN A 124 0.10 -10.44 -7.38
N ILE A 125 -1.07 -9.85 -7.21
CA ILE A 125 -1.41 -8.99 -6.08
C ILE A 125 -1.38 -9.82 -4.79
N TRP A 126 -2.04 -10.98 -4.81
CA TRP A 126 -2.15 -11.84 -3.63
C TRP A 126 -0.77 -12.31 -3.12
N SER A 127 0.09 -12.80 -4.00
CA SER A 127 1.41 -13.33 -3.66
C SER A 127 2.41 -12.26 -3.21
N ASN A 128 2.28 -11.03 -3.71
CA ASN A 128 3.11 -9.90 -3.31
C ASN A 128 2.60 -9.19 -2.05
N SER A 129 1.38 -9.47 -1.60
CA SER A 129 0.77 -8.89 -0.40
C SER A 129 0.93 -9.83 0.78
N ARG A 130 2.02 -9.67 1.53
CA ARG A 130 2.26 -10.50 2.73
C ARG A 130 1.23 -10.27 3.82
N PHE A 131 0.76 -9.03 3.97
CA PHE A 131 -0.24 -8.64 4.95
C PHE A 131 -1.58 -8.45 4.24
N LYS A 132 -2.60 -9.15 4.71
CA LYS A 132 -3.96 -9.04 4.21
C LYS A 132 -4.88 -8.73 5.38
N LEU A 133 -5.67 -7.68 5.22
CA LEU A 133 -6.65 -7.26 6.22
C LEU A 133 -8.02 -7.27 5.53
N CYS A 134 -8.93 -8.09 6.05
CA CYS A 134 -10.26 -8.24 5.48
C CYS A 134 -11.32 -7.92 6.53
N LEU A 135 -12.01 -6.79 6.34
CA LEU A 135 -13.22 -6.45 7.06
C LEU A 135 -14.38 -7.32 6.56
N LYS A 136 -15.58 -7.09 7.09
CA LYS A 136 -16.78 -7.73 6.57
C LYS A 136 -16.92 -7.51 5.06
N VAL A 137 -17.15 -8.58 4.34
CA VAL A 137 -17.46 -8.58 2.91
C VAL A 137 -18.87 -9.13 2.66
N GLN A 138 -19.40 -8.90 1.46
CA GLN A 138 -20.78 -9.29 1.12
C GLN A 138 -20.94 -10.79 0.86
N SER A 139 -19.91 -11.43 0.31
CA SER A 139 -19.98 -12.82 -0.11
C SER A 139 -18.78 -13.64 0.37
N GLN A 140 -18.97 -14.97 0.42
CA GLN A 140 -17.87 -15.89 0.70
C GLN A 140 -16.81 -15.85 -0.40
N GLU A 141 -17.20 -15.54 -1.65
CA GLU A 141 -16.29 -15.39 -2.78
C GLU A 141 -15.33 -14.22 -2.55
N ASP A 142 -15.83 -13.04 -2.14
CA ASP A 142 -15.01 -11.89 -1.77
C ASP A 142 -14.01 -12.23 -0.65
N SER A 143 -14.47 -12.95 0.37
CA SER A 143 -13.62 -13.40 1.46
C SER A 143 -12.52 -14.35 0.99
N ASN A 144 -12.85 -15.31 0.13
CA ASN A 144 -11.92 -16.27 -0.43
C ASN A 144 -10.87 -15.61 -1.33
N GLU A 145 -11.22 -14.58 -2.07
CA GLU A 145 -10.27 -13.81 -2.89
C GLU A 145 -9.15 -13.20 -2.04
N VAL A 146 -9.49 -12.66 -0.87
CA VAL A 146 -8.51 -11.99 0.01
C VAL A 146 -7.80 -12.97 0.93
N LEU A 147 -8.55 -13.83 1.63
CA LEU A 147 -8.05 -14.64 2.75
C LEU A 147 -7.84 -16.12 2.39
N LYS A 148 -8.31 -16.57 1.23
CA LYS A 148 -8.47 -18.01 0.90
C LYS A 148 -9.32 -18.74 1.96
N SER A 149 -10.29 -18.02 2.56
CA SER A 149 -11.18 -18.48 3.61
C SER A 149 -12.51 -17.71 3.54
N PRO A 150 -13.68 -18.33 3.80
CA PRO A 150 -14.99 -17.68 3.73
C PRO A 150 -15.32 -16.81 4.96
N LEU A 151 -14.47 -16.82 5.99
CA LEU A 151 -14.80 -16.33 7.33
C LEU A 151 -15.11 -14.83 7.41
N ALA A 152 -14.55 -13.99 6.54
CA ALA A 152 -14.84 -12.55 6.58
C ALA A 152 -16.27 -12.22 6.17
N ALA A 153 -16.96 -13.09 5.42
CA ALA A 153 -18.38 -12.93 5.11
C ALA A 153 -19.30 -13.15 6.33
N GLU A 154 -18.80 -13.85 7.34
CA GLU A 154 -19.55 -14.19 8.56
C GLU A 154 -19.45 -13.12 9.65
N ILE A 155 -18.58 -12.11 9.48
CA ILE A 155 -18.42 -11.01 10.42
C ILE A 155 -19.73 -10.24 10.55
N LYS A 156 -20.18 -9.99 11.79
CA LYS A 156 -21.40 -9.24 12.09
C LYS A 156 -21.11 -7.86 12.67
N GLU A 157 -20.05 -7.74 13.43
CA GLU A 157 -19.71 -6.53 14.18
C GLU A 157 -18.97 -5.53 13.29
N PRO A 158 -19.37 -4.24 13.29
CA PRO A 158 -18.63 -3.18 12.62
C PRO A 158 -17.20 -3.05 13.14
N GLY A 159 -16.23 -2.83 12.23
CA GLY A 159 -14.84 -2.68 12.59
C GLY A 159 -14.10 -3.99 12.95
N ARG A 160 -14.79 -5.12 12.89
CA ARG A 160 -14.19 -6.42 13.04
C ARG A 160 -13.49 -6.85 11.75
N ALA A 161 -12.31 -7.44 11.85
CA ALA A 161 -11.53 -7.82 10.68
C ALA A 161 -10.64 -9.03 10.94
N TYR A 162 -10.30 -9.75 9.89
CA TYR A 162 -9.24 -10.75 9.90
C TYR A 162 -7.93 -10.14 9.43
N LEU A 163 -6.86 -10.40 10.18
CA LEU A 163 -5.49 -10.17 9.76
C LEU A 163 -4.86 -11.51 9.36
N GLN A 164 -4.39 -11.60 8.13
CA GLN A 164 -3.60 -12.73 7.65
C GLN A 164 -2.20 -12.24 7.28
N VAL A 165 -1.17 -12.94 7.74
CA VAL A 165 0.22 -12.67 7.42
C VAL A 165 0.85 -13.92 6.82
N GLY A 166 1.50 -13.75 5.67
CA GLY A 166 2.13 -14.85 4.96
C GLY A 166 1.14 -15.95 4.57
N ASN A 167 1.57 -17.20 4.63
CA ASN A 167 0.72 -18.38 4.44
C ASN A 167 0.18 -18.85 5.80
N ASN A 168 -0.68 -18.04 6.42
CA ASN A 168 -1.24 -18.30 7.76
C ASN A 168 -0.21 -18.38 8.90
N GLU A 169 0.93 -17.70 8.77
CA GLU A 169 1.85 -17.49 9.89
C GLU A 169 1.12 -16.78 11.06
N ILE A 170 0.23 -15.83 10.69
CA ILE A 170 -0.75 -15.21 11.57
C ILE A 170 -2.08 -15.23 10.83
N PHE A 171 -3.12 -15.70 11.49
CA PHE A 171 -4.51 -15.62 11.03
C PHE A 171 -5.40 -15.33 12.23
N GLU A 172 -5.70 -14.06 12.46
CA GLU A 172 -6.36 -13.59 13.66
C GLU A 172 -7.58 -12.73 13.36
N LEU A 173 -8.66 -12.95 14.11
CA LEU A 173 -9.81 -12.06 14.16
C LEU A 173 -9.55 -10.99 15.23
N PHE A 174 -9.67 -9.72 14.87
CA PHE A 174 -9.50 -8.62 15.80
C PHE A 174 -10.60 -7.56 15.68
N GLN A 175 -10.72 -6.71 16.66
CA GLN A 175 -11.60 -5.56 16.68
C GLN A 175 -10.76 -4.29 16.54
N SER A 176 -11.06 -3.47 15.52
CA SER A 176 -10.43 -2.16 15.39
C SER A 176 -10.90 -1.20 16.49
N ALA A 177 -10.05 -0.25 16.85
CA ALA A 177 -10.46 0.84 17.71
C ALA A 177 -11.46 1.76 16.99
N TYR A 178 -12.32 2.41 17.75
CA TYR A 178 -13.23 3.43 17.23
C TYR A 178 -12.47 4.75 17.07
N SER A 179 -12.54 5.34 15.88
CA SER A 179 -11.83 6.59 15.55
C SER A 179 -12.67 7.87 15.74
N GLY A 180 -13.94 7.73 16.09
CA GLY A 180 -14.83 8.87 16.25
C GLY A 180 -15.41 9.44 14.95
N ALA A 181 -15.31 8.69 13.83
CA ALA A 181 -15.87 9.08 12.54
C ALA A 181 -17.30 8.60 12.37
#